data_8d68fc016e642a6eced13762b0068a00
#
_entry.id   8d68fc016e642a6eced13762b0068a00
#
_cell.length_a   1.000
_cell.length_b   1.000
_cell.length_c   1.000
_cell.angle_alpha   90.00
_cell.angle_beta   90.00
_cell.angle_gamma   90.00
#
_symmetry.space_group_name_H-M   'P 1'
#
loop_
_entity.id
_entity.type
_entity.pdbx_description
1 polymer ?
#
loop_
_entity_poly.entity_id
_entity_poly.type
_entity_poly.pdbx_seq_one_letter_code
_entity_poly.pdbx_strand_id
1 'polypeptide(L)'
;MMNLLDYLPGVPDFPKPGILFRDISPLLANPEALKEATLRLEALAQQFAHSHILGIESRGFIFGTALAYKTHKGLALARKPNKLPLASHRESYGLEYGSDSLEIAQSILPADARVLIVDDVLATGGTIVAASNLLKKAGFVVAGAVTLLEIDGLRGGETLTQNGIANKTVLLA
;
A
#
# COMPACT_ATOMS: atom_id res chain seq x y z
N MET A 1 -6.05 -11.08 22.00
CA MET A 1 -5.52 -10.48 20.76
C MET A 1 -6.35 -9.22 20.50
N MET A 2 -5.71 -8.07 20.27
CA MET A 2 -6.42 -6.80 20.03
C MET A 2 -7.23 -6.88 18.73
N ASN A 3 -8.48 -6.43 18.76
CA ASN A 3 -9.28 -6.29 17.54
C ASN A 3 -8.99 -4.91 16.94
N LEU A 4 -8.21 -4.87 15.85
CA LEU A 4 -7.84 -3.60 15.20
C LEU A 4 -9.02 -2.90 14.51
N LEU A 5 -10.11 -3.62 14.19
CA LEU A 5 -11.32 -3.00 13.60
C LEU A 5 -11.97 -1.99 14.54
N ASP A 6 -11.81 -2.15 15.86
CA ASP A 6 -12.34 -1.22 16.85
C ASP A 6 -11.68 0.18 16.75
N TYR A 7 -10.52 0.26 16.09
CA TYR A 7 -9.75 1.47 15.84
C TYR A 7 -9.86 2.00 14.41
N LEU A 8 -10.73 1.39 13.60
CA LEU A 8 -10.95 1.74 12.18
C LEU A 8 -12.44 2.05 11.92
N PRO A 9 -13.00 3.09 12.55
CA PRO A 9 -14.40 3.42 12.41
C PRO A 9 -14.76 3.71 10.95
N GLY A 10 -15.96 3.28 10.54
CA GLY A 10 -16.52 3.60 9.24
C GLY A 10 -17.17 4.99 9.25
N VAL A 11 -16.83 5.81 8.29
CA VAL A 11 -17.47 7.10 8.03
C VAL A 11 -18.29 6.95 6.76
N PRO A 12 -19.63 6.90 6.86
CA PRO A 12 -20.48 6.75 5.67
C PRO A 12 -20.47 8.02 4.82
N ASP A 13 -20.69 7.84 3.53
CA ASP A 13 -20.84 8.91 2.55
C ASP A 13 -19.64 9.88 2.46
N PHE A 14 -18.43 9.39 2.69
CA PHE A 14 -17.19 10.17 2.56
C PHE A 14 -16.21 9.52 1.57
N PRO A 15 -15.58 10.29 0.66
CA PRO A 15 -15.76 11.71 0.36
C PRO A 15 -17.00 11.98 -0.53
N LYS A 16 -17.74 10.93 -0.89
CA LYS A 16 -18.95 11.01 -1.74
C LYS A 16 -20.01 10.06 -1.22
N PRO A 17 -21.31 10.33 -1.49
CA PRO A 17 -22.41 9.44 -1.16
C PRO A 17 -22.16 8.00 -1.65
N GLY A 18 -22.48 7.01 -0.82
CA GLY A 18 -22.34 5.60 -1.10
C GLY A 18 -20.95 5.00 -0.78
N ILE A 19 -19.98 5.81 -0.39
CA ILE A 19 -18.65 5.34 0.01
C ILE A 19 -18.57 5.22 1.54
N LEU A 20 -18.16 4.05 2.04
CA LEU A 20 -17.81 3.86 3.44
C LEU A 20 -16.28 4.03 3.58
N PHE A 21 -15.88 5.17 4.11
CA PHE A 21 -14.46 5.45 4.37
C PHE A 21 -14.04 4.84 5.72
N ARG A 22 -12.90 4.17 5.75
CA ARG A 22 -12.30 3.69 7.01
C ARG A 22 -11.27 4.71 7.51
N ASP A 23 -11.57 5.32 8.65
CA ASP A 23 -10.66 6.28 9.28
C ASP A 23 -9.59 5.55 10.07
N ILE A 24 -8.33 5.74 9.68
CA ILE A 24 -7.18 5.16 10.38
C ILE A 24 -6.68 6.03 11.56
N SER A 25 -7.20 7.24 11.73
CA SER A 25 -6.70 8.19 12.72
C SER A 25 -6.73 7.65 14.16
N PRO A 26 -7.80 6.97 14.60
CA PRO A 26 -7.83 6.38 15.95
C PRO A 26 -6.78 5.27 16.14
N LEU A 27 -6.52 4.47 15.08
CA LEU A 27 -5.48 3.45 15.11
C LEU A 27 -4.10 4.09 15.27
N LEU A 28 -3.83 5.15 14.50
CA LEU A 28 -2.55 5.85 14.55
C LEU A 28 -2.32 6.57 15.88
N ALA A 29 -3.38 7.10 16.48
CA ALA A 29 -3.32 7.81 17.76
C ALA A 29 -3.14 6.87 18.97
N ASN A 30 -3.44 5.57 18.82
CA ASN A 30 -3.29 4.60 19.89
C ASN A 30 -1.96 3.83 19.75
N PRO A 31 -1.01 3.94 20.67
CA PRO A 31 0.32 3.35 20.53
C PRO A 31 0.29 1.81 20.45
N GLU A 32 -0.61 1.15 21.17
CA GLU A 32 -0.70 -0.30 21.14
C GLU A 32 -1.38 -0.80 19.86
N ALA A 33 -2.37 -0.08 19.33
CA ALA A 33 -3.01 -0.42 18.06
C ALA A 33 -2.04 -0.24 16.88
N LEU A 34 -1.29 0.86 16.86
CA LEU A 34 -0.26 1.10 15.82
C LEU A 34 0.83 0.03 15.86
N LYS A 35 1.30 -0.32 17.05
CA LYS A 35 2.28 -1.38 17.27
C LYS A 35 1.74 -2.74 16.77
N GLU A 36 0.52 -3.11 17.16
CA GLU A 36 -0.10 -4.37 16.76
C GLU A 36 -0.29 -4.44 15.24
N ALA A 37 -0.76 -3.35 14.61
CA ALA A 37 -0.88 -3.26 13.16
C ALA A 37 0.47 -3.47 12.46
N THR A 38 1.53 -2.84 12.97
CA THR A 38 2.89 -2.98 12.43
C THR A 38 3.40 -4.41 12.57
N LEU A 39 3.18 -5.06 13.71
CA LEU A 39 3.60 -6.46 13.94
C LEU A 39 2.85 -7.43 13.00
N ARG A 40 1.55 -7.23 12.78
CA ARG A 40 0.79 -8.06 11.84
C ARG A 40 1.23 -7.86 10.39
N LEU A 41 1.49 -6.61 9.98
CA LEU A 41 2.06 -6.33 8.67
C LEU A 41 3.45 -6.97 8.50
N GLU A 42 4.30 -6.92 9.54
CA GLU A 42 5.61 -7.60 9.54
C GLU A 42 5.47 -9.11 9.32
N ALA A 43 4.57 -9.76 10.06
CA ALA A 43 4.34 -11.20 9.94
C ALA A 43 3.87 -11.61 8.52
N LEU A 44 3.07 -10.77 7.87
CA LEU A 44 2.67 -10.98 6.48
C LEU A 44 3.84 -10.70 5.51
N ALA A 45 4.59 -9.64 5.73
CA ALA A 45 5.73 -9.24 4.89
C ALA A 45 6.84 -10.30 4.86
N GLN A 46 7.05 -11.03 5.96
CA GLN A 46 8.03 -12.12 6.05
C GLN A 46 7.73 -13.29 5.09
N GLN A 47 6.50 -13.39 4.58
CA GLN A 47 6.13 -14.41 3.59
C GLN A 47 6.60 -14.07 2.17
N PHE A 48 7.13 -12.86 1.97
CA PHE A 48 7.63 -12.37 0.69
C PHE A 48 9.15 -12.17 0.76
N ALA A 49 9.88 -12.78 -0.18
CA ALA A 49 11.31 -12.52 -0.33
C ALA A 49 11.51 -11.12 -0.92
N HIS A 50 11.77 -10.10 -0.09
CA HIS A 50 11.94 -8.71 -0.51
C HIS A 50 13.14 -8.06 0.17
N SER A 51 13.74 -7.10 -0.50
CA SER A 51 14.88 -6.29 -0.02
C SER A 51 14.47 -4.87 0.35
N HIS A 52 13.43 -4.34 -0.28
CA HIS A 52 12.94 -2.97 -0.11
C HIS A 52 11.43 -2.93 -0.02
N ILE A 53 10.92 -1.81 0.47
CA ILE A 53 9.50 -1.52 0.62
C ILE A 53 9.16 -0.31 -0.25
N LEU A 54 7.99 -0.34 -0.90
CA LEU A 54 7.38 0.80 -1.56
C LEU A 54 6.12 1.19 -0.81
N GLY A 55 6.11 2.38 -0.20
CA GLY A 55 4.91 2.98 0.38
C GLY A 55 4.16 3.81 -0.66
N ILE A 56 2.83 3.68 -0.71
CA ILE A 56 1.98 4.44 -1.64
C ILE A 56 1.46 5.72 -0.97
N GLU A 57 1.54 6.86 -1.68
CA GLU A 57 1.02 8.14 -1.19
C GLU A 57 -0.50 8.08 -1.01
N SER A 58 -0.98 8.50 0.16
CA SER A 58 -0.21 9.09 1.24
C SER A 58 -0.17 8.20 2.49
N ARG A 59 -1.26 7.50 2.80
CA ARG A 59 -1.41 6.71 4.04
C ARG A 59 -0.52 5.47 4.06
N GLY A 60 -0.22 4.90 2.89
CA GLY A 60 0.74 3.82 2.74
C GLY A 60 2.16 4.18 3.18
N PHE A 61 2.52 5.47 3.20
CA PHE A 61 3.81 5.91 3.75
C PHE A 61 3.96 5.61 5.23
N ILE A 62 2.90 5.74 6.00
CA ILE A 62 2.91 5.53 7.45
C ILE A 62 3.28 4.08 7.75
N PHE A 63 2.55 3.14 7.17
CA PHE A 63 2.76 1.72 7.37
C PHE A 63 4.03 1.21 6.67
N GLY A 64 4.33 1.75 5.48
CA GLY A 64 5.58 1.46 4.77
C GLY A 64 6.80 1.87 5.58
N THR A 65 6.79 3.06 6.20
CA THR A 65 7.88 3.53 7.05
C THR A 65 8.02 2.69 8.31
N ALA A 66 6.91 2.42 9.01
CA ALA A 66 6.92 1.60 10.21
C ALA A 66 7.48 0.20 9.93
N LEU A 67 7.06 -0.42 8.83
CA LEU A 67 7.52 -1.75 8.40
C LEU A 67 8.99 -1.72 7.97
N ALA A 68 9.42 -0.73 7.19
CA ALA A 68 10.80 -0.59 6.74
C ALA A 68 11.76 -0.43 7.93
N TYR A 69 11.41 0.43 8.86
CA TYR A 69 12.18 0.61 10.11
C TYR A 69 12.24 -0.68 10.92
N LYS A 70 11.10 -1.33 11.13
CA LYS A 70 10.99 -2.57 11.92
C LYS A 70 11.79 -3.72 11.32
N THR A 71 11.85 -3.81 9.99
CA THR A 71 12.52 -4.91 9.28
C THR A 71 13.93 -4.57 8.80
N HIS A 72 14.44 -3.37 9.11
CA HIS A 72 15.75 -2.86 8.68
C HIS A 72 15.93 -2.88 7.15
N LYS A 73 14.88 -2.47 6.42
CA LYS A 73 14.87 -2.42 4.95
C LYS A 73 14.76 -0.99 4.43
N GLY A 74 15.21 -0.77 3.20
CA GLY A 74 15.06 0.52 2.54
C GLY A 74 13.60 0.79 2.17
N LEU A 75 13.24 2.08 2.10
CA LEU A 75 11.92 2.56 1.72
C LEU A 75 12.01 3.42 0.46
N ALA A 76 11.22 3.10 -0.55
CA ALA A 76 10.91 3.96 -1.68
C ALA A 76 9.47 4.48 -1.57
N LEU A 77 9.19 5.60 -2.23
CA LEU A 77 7.88 6.24 -2.19
C LEU A 77 7.26 6.27 -3.58
N ALA A 78 6.05 5.73 -3.72
CA ALA A 78 5.20 5.99 -4.88
C ALA A 78 4.40 7.27 -4.62
N ARG A 79 4.64 8.30 -5.43
CA ARG A 79 4.10 9.64 -5.22
C ARG A 79 3.04 9.99 -6.25
N LYS A 80 2.11 10.82 -5.87
CA LYS A 80 1.20 11.50 -6.80
C LYS A 80 1.98 12.44 -7.73
N PRO A 81 1.43 12.82 -8.90
CA PRO A 81 2.13 13.63 -9.89
C PRO A 81 2.70 14.93 -9.34
N ASN A 82 3.85 15.33 -9.86
CA ASN A 82 4.52 16.59 -9.53
C ASN A 82 4.98 16.71 -8.05
N LYS A 83 5.19 15.58 -7.38
CA LYS A 83 5.72 15.54 -6.00
C LYS A 83 7.18 15.12 -5.93
N LEU A 84 7.78 14.72 -7.04
CA LEU A 84 9.19 14.34 -7.12
C LEU A 84 9.99 15.46 -7.80
N PRO A 85 11.21 15.77 -7.29
CA PRO A 85 12.03 16.88 -7.81
C PRO A 85 12.75 16.56 -9.13
N LEU A 86 12.91 15.28 -9.46
CA LEU A 86 13.64 14.79 -10.63
C LEU A 86 12.77 13.92 -11.52
N ALA A 87 13.24 13.69 -12.75
CA ALA A 87 12.59 12.79 -13.69
C ALA A 87 12.29 11.44 -13.03
N SER A 88 11.08 10.96 -13.23
CA SER A 88 10.56 9.76 -12.62
C SER A 88 9.91 8.88 -13.68
N HIS A 89 9.78 7.60 -13.36
CA HIS A 89 8.85 6.75 -14.06
C HIS A 89 7.42 7.10 -13.60
N ARG A 90 6.49 7.10 -14.55
CA ARG A 90 5.07 7.40 -14.29
C ARG A 90 4.18 6.27 -14.78
N GLU A 91 3.17 5.95 -14.01
CA GLU A 91 2.09 5.04 -14.36
C GLU A 91 0.74 5.67 -14.09
N SER A 92 -0.13 5.70 -15.11
CA SER A 92 -1.50 6.18 -14.97
C SER A 92 -2.47 5.02 -14.81
N TYR A 93 -3.48 5.19 -14.00
CA TYR A 93 -4.52 4.18 -13.77
C TYR A 93 -5.90 4.82 -13.69
N GLY A 94 -6.90 4.05 -14.13
CA GLY A 94 -8.31 4.46 -14.03
C GLY A 94 -8.80 4.38 -12.59
N LEU A 95 -9.56 5.37 -12.19
CA LEU A 95 -10.42 5.33 -11.01
C LEU A 95 -11.88 5.18 -11.48
N GLU A 96 -12.77 4.79 -10.58
CA GLU A 96 -14.22 4.77 -10.86
C GLU A 96 -14.73 6.11 -11.41
N TYR A 97 -14.06 7.21 -11.02
CA TYR A 97 -14.35 8.57 -11.49
C TYR A 97 -13.06 9.32 -11.82
N GLY A 98 -12.50 9.09 -13.03
CA GLY A 98 -11.33 9.80 -13.53
C GLY A 98 -10.10 8.90 -13.69
N SER A 99 -8.94 9.53 -13.85
CA SER A 99 -7.64 8.86 -13.88
C SER A 99 -6.72 9.49 -12.85
N ASP A 100 -5.89 8.67 -12.25
CA ASP A 100 -4.83 9.12 -11.37
C ASP A 100 -3.50 8.53 -11.84
N SER A 101 -2.38 9.00 -11.32
CA SER A 101 -1.09 8.45 -11.66
C SER A 101 -0.15 8.41 -10.46
N LEU A 102 0.81 7.50 -10.54
CA LEU A 102 1.89 7.38 -9.57
C LEU A 102 3.23 7.60 -10.26
N GLU A 103 4.17 8.14 -9.51
CA GLU A 103 5.54 8.37 -9.91
C GLU A 103 6.50 7.76 -8.88
N ILE A 104 7.63 7.23 -9.37
CA ILE A 104 8.76 6.81 -8.53
C ILE A 104 10.02 7.49 -9.03
N ALA A 105 10.89 7.92 -8.12
CA ALA A 105 12.15 8.55 -8.47
C ALA A 105 13.05 7.57 -9.23
N GLN A 106 13.71 8.06 -10.27
CA GLN A 106 14.63 7.27 -11.08
C GLN A 106 15.86 6.87 -10.25
N SER A 107 16.31 5.63 -10.44
CA SER A 107 17.54 5.11 -9.80
C SER A 107 17.55 5.18 -8.27
N ILE A 108 16.38 5.17 -7.64
CA ILE A 108 16.25 5.27 -6.18
C ILE A 108 16.66 3.99 -5.45
N LEU A 109 16.58 2.84 -6.10
CA LEU A 109 16.90 1.54 -5.55
C LEU A 109 18.00 0.86 -6.37
N PRO A 110 18.73 -0.12 -5.79
CA PRO A 110 19.65 -0.97 -6.53
C PRO A 110 18.94 -1.69 -7.69
N ALA A 111 19.69 -1.97 -8.76
CA ALA A 111 19.20 -2.79 -9.85
C ALA A 111 18.69 -4.14 -9.32
N ASP A 112 17.63 -4.66 -9.90
CA ASP A 112 16.98 -5.92 -9.50
C ASP A 112 16.47 -5.96 -8.05
N ALA A 113 16.29 -4.82 -7.39
CA ALA A 113 15.69 -4.75 -6.06
C ALA A 113 14.32 -5.46 -6.07
N ARG A 114 14.12 -6.33 -5.08
CA ARG A 114 12.85 -7.01 -4.85
C ARG A 114 12.01 -6.14 -3.91
N VAL A 115 10.92 -5.61 -4.39
CA VAL A 115 10.16 -4.56 -3.71
C VAL A 115 8.79 -5.09 -3.27
N LEU A 116 8.49 -4.95 -1.98
CA LEU A 116 7.18 -5.22 -1.39
C LEU A 116 6.36 -3.92 -1.38
N ILE A 117 5.18 -3.94 -1.96
CA ILE A 117 4.27 -2.80 -1.99
C ILE A 117 3.47 -2.77 -0.69
N VAL A 118 3.36 -1.60 -0.08
CA VAL A 118 2.62 -1.39 1.18
C VAL A 118 1.63 -0.25 1.03
N ASP A 119 0.38 -0.53 1.38
CA ASP A 119 -0.67 0.49 1.51
C ASP A 119 -1.52 0.24 2.75
N ASP A 120 -2.34 1.20 3.13
CA ASP A 120 -3.25 1.05 4.27
C ASP A 120 -4.53 0.30 3.87
N VAL A 121 -5.13 0.61 2.72
CA VAL A 121 -6.40 0.05 2.27
C VAL A 121 -6.30 -0.51 0.86
N LEU A 122 -6.75 -1.74 0.70
CA LEU A 122 -7.01 -2.38 -0.57
C LEU A 122 -8.51 -2.29 -0.88
N ALA A 123 -8.87 -1.40 -1.80
CA ALA A 123 -10.25 -1.29 -2.32
C ALA A 123 -10.39 -2.14 -3.59
N THR A 124 -10.40 -1.53 -4.77
CA THR A 124 -10.50 -2.24 -6.06
C THR A 124 -9.18 -2.84 -6.54
N GLY A 125 -8.05 -2.45 -5.96
CA GLY A 125 -6.71 -2.92 -6.34
C GLY A 125 -5.99 -2.09 -7.40
N GLY A 126 -6.68 -1.16 -8.07
CA GLY A 126 -6.11 -0.39 -9.19
C GLY A 126 -4.83 0.36 -8.84
N THR A 127 -4.76 0.97 -7.66
CA THR A 127 -3.57 1.71 -7.19
C THR A 127 -2.35 0.79 -7.02
N ILE A 128 -2.55 -0.40 -6.44
CA ILE A 128 -1.45 -1.37 -6.24
C ILE A 128 -1.02 -1.97 -7.59
N VAL A 129 -1.96 -2.23 -8.51
CA VAL A 129 -1.63 -2.65 -9.87
C VAL A 129 -0.76 -1.59 -10.57
N ALA A 130 -1.14 -0.32 -10.48
CA ALA A 130 -0.34 0.79 -11.02
C ALA A 130 1.05 0.86 -10.39
N ALA A 131 1.15 0.74 -9.07
CA ALA A 131 2.43 0.69 -8.37
C ALA A 131 3.32 -0.49 -8.82
N SER A 132 2.71 -1.66 -9.04
CA SER A 132 3.39 -2.84 -9.59
C SER A 132 3.95 -2.60 -11.00
N ASN A 133 3.13 -2.02 -11.89
CA ASN A 133 3.55 -1.68 -13.25
C ASN A 133 4.68 -0.63 -13.23
N LEU A 134 4.56 0.35 -12.35
CA LEU A 134 5.57 1.40 -12.17
C LEU A 134 6.93 0.80 -11.75
N LEU A 135 6.94 -0.12 -10.77
CA LEU A 135 8.15 -0.82 -10.35
C LEU A 135 8.77 -1.64 -11.50
N LYS A 136 7.95 -2.38 -12.26
CA LYS A 136 8.41 -3.15 -13.41
C LYS A 136 9.02 -2.26 -14.49
N LYS A 137 8.38 -1.11 -14.79
CA LYS A 137 8.92 -0.10 -15.72
C LYS A 137 10.27 0.49 -15.26
N ALA A 138 10.44 0.63 -13.95
CA ALA A 138 11.68 1.11 -13.36
C ALA A 138 12.78 0.03 -13.26
N GLY A 139 12.51 -1.22 -13.69
CA GLY A 139 13.46 -2.32 -13.67
C GLY A 139 13.53 -3.09 -12.35
N PHE A 140 12.55 -2.92 -11.47
CA PHE A 140 12.51 -3.61 -10.18
C PHE A 140 11.61 -4.85 -10.21
N VAL A 141 11.88 -5.77 -9.30
CA VAL A 141 11.09 -7.00 -9.14
C VAL A 141 10.01 -6.77 -8.08
N VAL A 142 8.75 -6.98 -8.44
CA VAL A 142 7.65 -6.93 -7.47
C VAL A 142 7.63 -8.21 -6.67
N ALA A 143 7.86 -8.12 -5.36
CA ALA A 143 7.83 -9.25 -4.44
C ALA A 143 6.38 -9.63 -4.07
N GLY A 144 5.49 -8.65 -4.02
CA GLY A 144 4.09 -8.79 -3.65
C GLY A 144 3.56 -7.49 -3.06
N ALA A 145 2.39 -7.58 -2.42
CA ALA A 145 1.76 -6.46 -1.73
C ALA A 145 1.23 -6.88 -0.36
N VAL A 146 1.34 -5.98 0.63
CA VAL A 146 0.68 -6.13 1.93
C VAL A 146 -0.11 -4.88 2.28
N THR A 147 -1.31 -5.07 2.83
CA THR A 147 -2.19 -3.97 3.24
C THR A 147 -2.73 -4.21 4.64
N LEU A 148 -3.08 -3.12 5.33
CA LEU A 148 -3.69 -3.23 6.65
C LEU A 148 -5.14 -3.72 6.54
N LEU A 149 -5.88 -3.23 5.57
CA LEU A 149 -7.31 -3.51 5.41
C LEU A 149 -7.67 -3.76 3.96
N GLU A 150 -8.44 -4.80 3.68
CA GLU A 150 -9.16 -4.98 2.41
C GLU A 150 -10.64 -4.70 2.62
N ILE A 151 -11.24 -3.91 1.72
CA ILE A 151 -12.68 -3.62 1.74
C ILE A 151 -13.41 -4.78 1.10
N ASP A 152 -14.24 -5.44 1.90
CA ASP A 152 -15.08 -6.54 1.43
C ASP A 152 -16.03 -6.09 0.30
N GLY A 153 -16.28 -6.98 -0.65
CA GLY A 153 -17.12 -6.71 -1.81
C GLY A 153 -16.47 -5.95 -2.96
N LEU A 154 -15.31 -5.28 -2.77
CA LEU A 154 -14.60 -4.58 -3.84
C LEU A 154 -13.57 -5.47 -4.58
N ARG A 155 -13.36 -6.69 -4.09
CA ARG A 155 -12.57 -7.75 -4.75
C ARG A 155 -11.14 -7.34 -5.11
N GLY A 156 -10.52 -6.47 -4.31
CA GLY A 156 -9.17 -5.96 -4.57
C GLY A 156 -8.13 -7.06 -4.61
N GLY A 157 -8.15 -8.00 -3.68
CA GLY A 157 -7.25 -9.14 -3.64
C GLY A 157 -7.36 -10.05 -4.87
N GLU A 158 -8.56 -10.24 -5.41
CA GLU A 158 -8.78 -10.97 -6.66
C GLU A 158 -8.16 -10.21 -7.85
N THR A 159 -8.38 -8.88 -7.90
CA THR A 159 -7.77 -8.02 -8.93
C THR A 159 -6.26 -8.13 -8.92
N LEU A 160 -5.63 -8.08 -7.74
CA LEU A 160 -4.18 -8.25 -7.63
C LEU A 160 -3.71 -9.61 -8.12
N THR A 161 -4.41 -10.68 -7.72
CA THR A 161 -4.10 -12.05 -8.13
C THR A 161 -4.20 -12.23 -9.64
N GLN A 162 -5.24 -11.68 -10.28
CA GLN A 162 -5.43 -11.70 -11.74
C GLN A 162 -4.32 -10.95 -12.50
N ASN A 163 -3.69 -9.94 -11.84
CA ASN A 163 -2.54 -9.21 -12.38
C ASN A 163 -1.18 -9.83 -11.98
N GLY A 164 -1.18 -11.06 -11.42
CA GLY A 164 0.03 -11.78 -11.04
C GLY A 164 0.75 -11.16 -9.82
N ILE A 165 0.03 -10.44 -8.96
CA ILE A 165 0.56 -9.83 -7.76
C ILE A 165 0.14 -10.65 -6.54
N ALA A 166 1.09 -11.36 -5.95
CA ALA A 166 0.85 -12.04 -4.67
C ALA A 166 0.55 -11.01 -3.59
N ASN A 167 -0.51 -11.21 -2.81
CA ASN A 167 -0.96 -10.23 -1.85
C ASN A 167 -1.45 -10.85 -0.55
N LYS A 168 -1.39 -10.07 0.52
CA LYS A 168 -1.89 -10.40 1.85
C LYS A 168 -2.46 -9.16 2.52
N THR A 169 -3.52 -9.32 3.28
CA THR A 169 -4.10 -8.25 4.09
C THR A 169 -4.22 -8.69 5.55
N VAL A 170 -4.12 -7.72 6.46
CA VAL A 170 -4.25 -7.98 7.91
C VAL A 170 -5.71 -8.16 8.30
N LEU A 171 -6.60 -7.36 7.72
CA LEU A 171 -8.02 -7.30 8.05
C LEU A 171 -8.87 -7.33 6.77
N LEU A 172 -10.04 -7.95 6.87
CA LEU A 172 -11.11 -7.87 5.88
C LEU A 172 -12.33 -7.19 6.53
N ALA A 173 -12.90 -6.15 5.94
CA ALA A 173 -14.10 -5.45 6.46
C ALA A 173 -14.83 -4.62 5.40
#